data_2fea6e415365a446227f2f04375b9860
#
_entry.id   2fea6e415365a446227f2f04375b9860
#
_cell.length_a   1.000
_cell.length_b   1.000
_cell.length_c   1.000
_cell.angle_alpha   90.00
_cell.angle_beta   90.00
_cell.angle_gamma   90.00
#
_symmetry.space_group_name_H-M   'P 1'
#
loop_
_entity.id
_entity.type
_entity.pdbx_description
1 polymer ?
#
loop_
_entity_poly.entity_id
_entity_poly.type
_entity_poly.pdbx_seq_one_letter_code
_entity_poly.pdbx_strand_id
1 'polypeptide(L)'
;MNPVRTIERIIKAPDIHWVGTGFRVRQYFPDSDESPMLDRMSPFLLLDYNEPYYFEGSPFDTGDTPHPHKGFETVTFYFSGSIGHKDAAGNSGVIHSGDVQWMTAASGVLHKEFHEKEYAKRGCLFHALQLWVNLP
;
A
#
# COMPACT_ATOMS: atom_id res chain seq x y z
N MET A 1 15.35 33.54 -17.47
CA MET A 1 14.04 33.01 -17.10
C MET A 1 14.24 31.58 -16.67
N ASN A 2 13.78 31.20 -15.48
CA ASN A 2 13.81 29.79 -15.09
C ASN A 2 12.84 29.01 -16.00
N PRO A 3 13.25 27.88 -16.57
CA PRO A 3 12.35 27.10 -17.43
C PRO A 3 11.12 26.68 -16.63
N VAL A 4 9.94 26.94 -17.18
CA VAL A 4 8.67 26.47 -16.59
C VAL A 4 8.64 24.95 -16.75
N ARG A 5 8.42 24.23 -15.64
CA ARG A 5 8.20 22.77 -15.69
C ARG A 5 6.85 22.49 -16.33
N THR A 6 6.84 21.65 -17.33
CA THR A 6 5.63 21.19 -18.00
C THR A 6 5.23 19.80 -17.48
N ILE A 7 3.94 19.47 -17.58
CA ILE A 7 3.47 18.09 -17.35
C ILE A 7 4.00 17.24 -18.49
N GLU A 8 4.78 16.21 -18.16
CA GLU A 8 5.34 15.30 -19.15
C GLU A 8 4.32 14.18 -19.50
N ARG A 9 3.64 13.67 -18.50
CA ARG A 9 2.68 12.57 -18.67
C ARG A 9 1.59 12.62 -17.60
N ILE A 10 0.39 12.22 -17.97
CA ILE A 10 -0.72 11.96 -17.06
C ILE A 10 -0.97 10.46 -17.10
N ILE A 11 -0.84 9.80 -15.95
CA ILE A 11 -1.14 8.38 -15.79
C ILE A 11 -2.65 8.27 -15.59
N LYS A 12 -3.32 7.55 -16.48
CA LYS A 12 -4.74 7.22 -16.31
C LYS A 12 -4.90 6.25 -15.15
N ALA A 13 -6.04 6.34 -14.45
CA ALA A 13 -6.37 5.38 -13.41
C ALA A 13 -6.40 3.96 -13.98
N PRO A 14 -5.58 3.04 -13.49
CA PRO A 14 -5.56 1.66 -13.98
C PRO A 14 -6.77 0.89 -13.46
N ASP A 15 -6.97 -0.31 -14.01
CA ASP A 15 -8.02 -1.21 -13.54
C ASP A 15 -7.76 -1.65 -12.10
N ILE A 16 -8.86 -1.95 -11.41
CA ILE A 16 -8.80 -2.42 -10.03
C ILE A 16 -8.43 -3.90 -10.02
N HIS A 17 -7.55 -4.27 -9.11
CA HIS A 17 -7.29 -5.66 -8.74
C HIS A 17 -7.36 -5.83 -7.22
N TRP A 18 -7.41 -7.08 -6.78
CA TRP A 18 -7.43 -7.43 -5.37
C TRP A 18 -6.07 -7.95 -4.92
N VAL A 19 -5.62 -7.46 -3.77
CA VAL A 19 -4.50 -8.02 -3.03
C VAL A 19 -5.08 -8.70 -1.79
N GLY A 20 -4.98 -10.03 -1.76
CA GLY A 20 -5.69 -10.82 -0.77
C GLY A 20 -7.21 -10.61 -0.84
N THR A 21 -7.84 -10.60 0.33
CA THR A 21 -9.29 -10.35 0.48
C THR A 21 -9.59 -8.96 1.04
N GLY A 22 -8.56 -8.21 1.42
CA GLY A 22 -8.69 -6.96 2.18
C GLY A 22 -8.33 -5.69 1.43
N PHE A 23 -7.70 -5.79 0.27
CA PHE A 23 -7.19 -4.60 -0.41
C PHE A 23 -7.65 -4.54 -1.88
N ARG A 24 -8.35 -3.48 -2.21
CA ARG A 24 -8.89 -3.20 -3.54
C ARG A 24 -8.06 -2.07 -4.14
N VAL A 25 -7.15 -2.42 -5.06
CA VAL A 25 -6.00 -1.61 -5.43
C VAL A 25 -6.06 -1.14 -6.88
N ARG A 26 -5.67 0.11 -7.11
CA ARG A 26 -5.22 0.64 -8.40
C ARG A 26 -3.72 0.90 -8.33
N GLN A 27 -2.94 0.11 -9.07
CA GLN A 27 -1.49 0.28 -9.12
C GLN A 27 -1.11 1.28 -10.22
N TYR A 28 -0.75 2.50 -9.81
CA TYR A 28 -0.42 3.57 -10.75
C TYR A 28 0.96 3.41 -11.39
N PHE A 29 1.89 2.83 -10.67
CA PHE A 29 3.18 2.39 -11.20
C PHE A 29 3.77 1.26 -10.33
N PRO A 30 4.63 0.37 -10.90
CA PRO A 30 4.90 0.33 -12.33
C PRO A 30 3.62 0.01 -13.08
N ASP A 31 3.41 0.62 -14.24
CA ASP A 31 2.44 0.14 -15.18
C ASP A 31 2.99 -1.16 -15.81
N SER A 32 2.13 -2.04 -16.27
CA SER A 32 2.47 -3.38 -16.76
C SER A 32 3.41 -3.39 -17.97
N ASP A 33 3.66 -2.24 -18.57
CA ASP A 33 4.45 -2.08 -19.77
C ASP A 33 5.79 -1.40 -19.45
N GLU A 34 6.76 -2.24 -19.06
CA GLU A 34 8.20 -2.00 -19.15
C GLU A 34 8.68 -0.54 -19.13
N SER A 35 9.00 -0.18 -18.09
CA SER A 35 9.92 0.51 -17.44
C SER A 35 10.90 1.65 -17.88
N PRO A 36 10.69 2.51 -18.85
CA PRO A 36 11.31 3.82 -18.77
C PRO A 36 10.75 4.66 -17.62
N MET A 37 9.55 4.28 -17.13
CA MET A 37 8.89 4.98 -16.04
C MET A 37 9.55 4.74 -14.70
N LEU A 38 9.99 3.51 -14.37
CA LEU A 38 10.64 3.24 -13.08
C LEU A 38 11.89 4.09 -12.87
N ASP A 39 12.73 4.22 -13.89
CA ASP A 39 13.92 5.07 -13.82
C ASP A 39 13.56 6.55 -13.57
N ARG A 40 12.45 6.99 -14.17
CA ARG A 40 11.96 8.36 -14.02
C ARG A 40 11.31 8.62 -12.67
N MET A 41 10.71 7.60 -12.06
CA MET A 41 10.03 7.68 -10.77
C MET A 41 10.97 7.44 -9.59
N SER A 42 12.23 7.04 -9.84
CA SER A 42 13.22 6.82 -8.79
C SER A 42 13.25 7.99 -7.80
N PRO A 43 13.26 7.74 -6.48
CA PRO A 43 13.42 6.45 -5.80
C PRO A 43 12.13 5.63 -5.60
N PHE A 44 11.02 6.02 -6.19
CA PHE A 44 9.75 5.33 -6.00
C PHE A 44 9.65 4.10 -6.92
N LEU A 45 9.33 2.94 -6.33
CA LEU A 45 9.20 1.66 -7.03
C LEU A 45 7.77 1.29 -7.35
N LEU A 46 6.83 1.74 -6.49
CA LEU A 46 5.40 1.39 -6.63
C LEU A 46 4.54 2.49 -6.01
N LEU A 47 3.40 2.73 -6.62
CA LEU A 47 2.29 3.50 -6.04
C LEU A 47 1.00 2.70 -6.19
N ASP A 48 0.48 2.24 -5.07
CA ASP A 48 -0.82 1.62 -4.94
C ASP A 48 -1.81 2.56 -4.27
N TYR A 49 -2.97 2.71 -4.87
CA TYR A 49 -4.06 3.49 -4.34
C TYR A 49 -5.28 2.61 -4.05
N ASN A 50 -5.63 2.53 -2.79
CA ASN A 50 -6.87 1.93 -2.32
C ASN A 50 -7.92 3.04 -2.25
N GLU A 51 -8.73 3.19 -3.30
CA GLU A 51 -9.82 4.17 -3.32
C GLU A 51 -10.82 3.88 -2.19
N PRO A 52 -11.56 4.90 -1.69
CA PRO A 52 -12.54 4.69 -0.64
C PRO A 52 -13.51 3.56 -1.00
N TYR A 53 -13.50 2.51 -0.19
CA TYR A 53 -14.36 1.34 -0.38
C TYR A 53 -14.91 0.86 0.96
N TYR A 54 -16.21 0.60 1.02
CA TYR A 54 -16.84 0.04 2.21
C TYR A 54 -16.82 -1.48 2.16
N PHE A 55 -16.15 -2.09 3.12
CA PHE A 55 -16.16 -3.53 3.33
C PHE A 55 -17.30 -3.91 4.26
N GLU A 56 -18.13 -4.83 3.82
CA GLU A 56 -19.18 -5.40 4.67
C GLU A 56 -18.57 -6.13 5.88
N GLY A 57 -19.32 -6.15 6.97
CA GLY A 57 -18.87 -6.81 8.19
C GLY A 57 -18.57 -8.30 7.98
N SER A 58 -17.41 -8.75 8.44
CA SER A 58 -16.96 -10.12 8.30
C SER A 58 -16.40 -10.66 9.62
N PRO A 59 -16.77 -11.88 10.04
CA PRO A 59 -16.14 -12.55 11.16
C PRO A 59 -14.79 -13.18 10.78
N PHE A 60 -14.44 -13.23 9.50
CA PHE A 60 -13.22 -13.83 8.98
C PHE A 60 -12.10 -12.80 8.84
N ASP A 61 -10.88 -13.28 8.87
CA ASP A 61 -9.72 -12.45 8.58
C ASP A 61 -9.85 -11.88 7.15
N THR A 62 -9.82 -10.55 7.06
CA THR A 62 -9.87 -9.80 5.80
C THR A 62 -8.53 -9.09 5.65
N GLY A 63 -7.76 -9.47 4.68
CA GLY A 63 -6.40 -8.94 4.49
C GLY A 63 -5.65 -9.72 3.42
N ASP A 64 -4.33 -9.63 3.46
CA ASP A 64 -3.47 -10.39 2.59
C ASP A 64 -2.88 -11.63 3.28
N THR A 65 -2.12 -12.42 2.53
CA THR A 65 -1.32 -13.54 3.05
C THR A 65 0.07 -13.04 3.45
N PRO A 66 0.79 -13.74 4.36
CA PRO A 66 2.18 -13.41 4.63
C PRO A 66 3.01 -13.34 3.36
N HIS A 67 3.71 -12.23 3.16
CA HIS A 67 4.53 -11.98 1.98
C HIS A 67 5.83 -11.25 2.34
N PRO A 68 6.92 -11.43 1.55
CA PRO A 68 8.22 -10.86 1.85
C PRO A 68 8.45 -9.52 1.15
N HIS A 69 9.22 -8.66 1.81
CA HIS A 69 9.86 -7.49 1.21
C HIS A 69 11.37 -7.52 1.50
N LYS A 70 12.18 -6.95 0.60
CA LYS A 70 13.64 -6.85 0.77
C LYS A 70 14.21 -5.71 -0.06
N GLY A 71 15.08 -4.91 0.56
CA GLY A 71 15.89 -3.90 -0.13
C GLY A 71 15.19 -2.56 -0.38
N PHE A 72 13.98 -2.38 0.13
CA PHE A 72 13.21 -1.14 0.00
C PHE A 72 12.37 -0.87 1.24
N GLU A 73 11.65 0.22 1.23
CA GLU A 73 10.70 0.61 2.29
C GLU A 73 9.29 0.66 1.74
N THR A 74 8.32 0.25 2.55
CA THR A 74 6.89 0.48 2.29
C THR A 74 6.39 1.60 3.18
N VAL A 75 5.71 2.59 2.57
CA VAL A 75 5.14 3.74 3.27
C VAL A 75 3.66 3.79 2.96
N THR A 76 2.82 3.53 3.95
CA THR A 76 1.37 3.50 3.77
C THR A 76 0.70 4.62 4.55
N PHE A 77 -0.06 5.45 3.85
CA PHE A 77 -0.88 6.52 4.41
C PHE A 77 -2.31 6.01 4.55
N TYR A 78 -2.84 5.99 5.77
CA TYR A 78 -4.19 5.54 6.06
C TYR A 78 -5.14 6.73 6.22
N PHE A 79 -5.94 7.03 5.20
CA PHE A 79 -6.94 8.10 5.27
C PHE A 79 -8.19 7.67 6.01
N SER A 80 -8.58 6.40 5.86
CA SER A 80 -9.66 5.76 6.60
C SER A 80 -9.37 4.29 6.78
N GLY A 81 -9.65 3.74 7.94
CA GLY A 81 -9.45 2.32 8.21
C GLY A 81 -8.78 2.07 9.54
N SER A 82 -8.66 0.79 9.86
CA SER A 82 -7.86 0.28 10.97
C SER A 82 -7.24 -1.03 10.54
N ILE A 83 -5.92 -1.06 10.42
CA ILE A 83 -5.15 -2.19 9.89
C ILE A 83 -4.23 -2.76 10.96
N GLY A 84 -4.33 -4.06 11.17
CA GLY A 84 -3.37 -4.81 11.95
C GLY A 84 -2.17 -5.21 11.09
N HIS A 85 -1.00 -5.10 11.66
CA HIS A 85 0.28 -5.53 11.09
C HIS A 85 0.94 -6.56 12.00
N LYS A 86 1.58 -7.55 11.40
CA LYS A 86 2.47 -8.50 12.09
C LYS A 86 3.63 -8.86 11.19
N ASP A 87 4.83 -9.00 11.76
CA ASP A 87 6.01 -9.43 11.03
C ASP A 87 6.74 -10.62 11.69
N ALA A 88 7.66 -11.22 10.94
CA ALA A 88 8.45 -12.36 11.40
C ALA A 88 9.54 -11.98 12.41
N ALA A 89 9.84 -10.69 12.60
CA ALA A 89 10.73 -10.20 13.65
C ALA A 89 10.05 -10.09 15.02
N GLY A 90 8.73 -10.34 15.07
CA GLY A 90 7.93 -10.31 16.30
C GLY A 90 7.25 -8.96 16.55
N ASN A 91 7.33 -8.02 15.63
CA ASN A 91 6.61 -6.76 15.75
C ASN A 91 5.14 -6.95 15.36
N SER A 92 4.28 -6.25 16.05
CA SER A 92 2.85 -6.17 15.72
C SER A 92 2.28 -4.85 16.20
N GLY A 93 1.24 -4.39 15.51
CA GLY A 93 0.56 -3.15 15.88
C GLY A 93 -0.74 -2.98 15.12
N VAL A 94 -1.45 -1.92 15.46
CA VAL A 94 -2.64 -1.47 14.75
C VAL A 94 -2.39 -0.04 14.31
N ILE A 95 -2.66 0.23 13.04
CA ILE A 95 -2.52 1.53 12.40
C ILE A 95 -3.94 2.04 12.14
N HIS A 96 -4.20 3.29 12.51
CA HIS A 96 -5.52 3.90 12.43
C HIS A 96 -5.60 5.00 11.37
N SER A 97 -6.82 5.45 11.09
CA SER A 97 -7.06 6.61 10.21
C SER A 97 -6.22 7.82 10.64
N GLY A 98 -5.50 8.42 9.71
CA GLY A 98 -4.59 9.53 9.93
C GLY A 98 -3.15 9.13 10.23
N ASP A 99 -2.89 7.86 10.50
CA ASP A 99 -1.54 7.36 10.72
C ASP A 99 -0.79 7.08 9.41
N VAL A 100 0.52 6.98 9.54
CA VAL A 100 1.43 6.50 8.49
C VAL A 100 2.21 5.31 9.03
N GLN A 101 2.18 4.21 8.30
CA GLN A 101 3.07 3.08 8.55
C GLN A 101 4.30 3.19 7.65
N TRP A 102 5.47 3.21 8.27
CA TRP A 102 6.74 3.19 7.55
C TRP A 102 7.52 1.94 7.96
N MET A 103 7.70 1.01 7.02
CA MET A 103 8.40 -0.24 7.27
C MET A 103 9.65 -0.34 6.40
N THR A 104 10.81 -0.40 7.04
CA THR A 104 12.09 -0.65 6.38
C THR A 104 12.33 -2.15 6.27
N ALA A 105 12.29 -2.71 5.06
CA ALA A 105 12.49 -4.14 4.86
C ALA A 105 13.96 -4.57 4.94
N ALA A 106 14.92 -3.66 4.71
CA ALA A 106 16.37 -3.90 4.80
C ALA A 106 16.82 -5.24 4.15
N SER A 107 17.41 -6.13 4.92
CA SER A 107 17.86 -7.46 4.44
C SER A 107 16.73 -8.46 4.19
N GLY A 108 15.51 -8.12 4.59
CA GLY A 108 14.29 -8.89 4.36
C GLY A 108 13.37 -8.95 5.58
N VAL A 109 12.09 -8.83 5.33
CA VAL A 109 11.02 -9.00 6.32
C VAL A 109 9.87 -9.78 5.69
N LEU A 110 9.33 -10.73 6.43
CA LEU A 110 8.06 -11.37 6.11
C LEU A 110 7.00 -10.73 6.98
N HIS A 111 5.94 -10.20 6.39
CA HIS A 111 4.86 -9.57 7.13
C HIS A 111 3.48 -9.93 6.57
N LYS A 112 2.46 -9.54 7.33
CA LYS A 112 1.04 -9.69 6.97
C LYS A 112 0.30 -8.43 7.41
N GLU A 113 -0.60 -7.95 6.57
CA GLU A 113 -1.53 -6.86 6.85
C GLU A 113 -2.98 -7.36 6.77
N PHE A 114 -3.82 -6.88 7.68
CA PHE A 114 -5.23 -7.30 7.75
C PHE A 114 -6.07 -6.20 8.39
N HIS A 115 -7.35 -6.11 8.02
CA HIS A 115 -8.28 -5.22 8.72
C HIS A 115 -8.34 -5.61 10.20
N GLU A 116 -8.22 -4.61 11.09
CA GLU A 116 -8.32 -4.86 12.52
C GLU A 116 -9.65 -5.58 12.84
N LYS A 117 -9.61 -6.59 13.70
CA LYS A 117 -10.69 -7.56 13.86
C LYS A 117 -12.04 -6.95 14.24
N GLU A 118 -12.05 -6.05 15.20
CA GLU A 118 -13.30 -5.43 15.65
C GLU A 118 -13.82 -4.41 14.61
N TYR A 119 -12.90 -3.81 13.86
CA TYR A 119 -13.22 -2.93 12.75
C TYR A 119 -13.81 -3.73 11.57
N ALA A 120 -13.21 -4.87 11.23
CA ALA A 120 -13.69 -5.76 10.18
C ALA A 120 -15.07 -6.37 10.49
N LYS A 121 -15.33 -6.78 11.73
CA LYS A 121 -16.61 -7.39 12.14
C LYS A 121 -17.82 -6.49 11.94
N ARG A 122 -17.67 -5.19 12.19
CA ARG A 122 -18.77 -4.22 12.07
C ARG A 122 -18.96 -3.63 10.69
N GLY A 123 -18.09 -3.98 9.75
CA GLY A 123 -17.96 -3.31 8.47
C GLY A 123 -17.13 -2.03 8.57
N CYS A 124 -16.42 -1.69 7.51
CA CYS A 124 -15.47 -0.61 7.55
C CYS A 124 -15.27 0.10 6.22
N LEU A 125 -15.08 1.42 6.29
CA LEU A 125 -14.56 2.21 5.18
C LEU A 125 -13.04 2.11 5.19
N PHE A 126 -12.44 1.67 4.08
CA PHE A 126 -10.99 1.65 3.89
C PHE A 126 -10.58 2.61 2.79
N HIS A 127 -9.54 3.38 3.04
CA HIS A 127 -8.95 4.33 2.09
C HIS A 127 -7.49 4.53 2.43
N ALA A 128 -6.58 4.19 1.53
CA ALA A 128 -5.15 4.24 1.76
C ALA A 128 -4.36 4.50 0.48
N LEU A 129 -3.10 4.90 0.65
CA LEU A 129 -2.12 5.01 -0.41
C LEU A 129 -0.83 4.38 0.06
N GLN A 130 -0.26 3.45 -0.71
CA GLN A 130 1.02 2.83 -0.40
C GLN A 130 2.07 3.19 -1.45
N LEU A 131 3.24 3.62 -0.98
CA LEU A 131 4.43 3.86 -1.77
C LEU A 131 5.51 2.84 -1.40
N TRP A 132 6.23 2.34 -2.40
CA TRP A 132 7.49 1.65 -2.17
C TRP A 132 8.63 2.58 -2.55
N VAL A 133 9.60 2.71 -1.64
CA VAL A 133 10.73 3.62 -1.76
C VAL A 133 12.01 2.79 -1.78
N ASN A 134 12.77 2.90 -2.86
CA ASN A 134 14.05 2.21 -2.99
C ASN A 134 15.06 2.74 -1.96
N LEU A 135 15.88 1.84 -1.43
CA LEU A 135 17.02 2.20 -0.61
C LEU A 135 18.29 2.26 -1.48
N PRO A 136 19.22 3.20 -1.19
CA PRO A 136 20.50 3.29 -1.90
C PRO A 136 21.40 2.07 -1.67
#